data_cab80170b409d9014a98dfadbcfb10f6
#
_entry.id   cab80170b409d9014a98dfadbcfb10f6
#
_cell.length_a   1.000
_cell.length_b   1.000
_cell.length_c   1.000
_cell.angle_alpha   90.00
_cell.angle_beta   90.00
_cell.angle_gamma   90.00
#
_symmetry.space_group_name_H-M   'P 1'
#
loop_
_entity.id
_entity.type
_entity.pdbx_description
1 polymer ?
#
loop_
_entity_poly.entity_id
_entity_poly.type
_entity_poly.pdbx_seq_one_letter_code
_entity_poly.pdbx_strand_id
1 'polypeptide(L)'
;MEISGQHRFSAPRERVWELLLDPKILQQCLPGAEDLVEVGPEEYEARMKIGVAAIRGTYQGRVKIVEKDQPNSYRMAVEGKGPAGQISGDAKINLAEDGEGTLVNWAGNANVRGTLARVGGRVMQPAAKMIVGQFFNCLEQKVS
;
A
#
# COMPACT_ATOMS: atom_id res chain seq x y z
N MET A 1 7.01 -10.34 -9.13
CA MET A 1 5.58 -10.13 -9.43
C MET A 1 5.33 -8.63 -9.58
N GLU A 2 4.75 -8.25 -10.69
CA GLU A 2 4.42 -6.85 -10.96
C GLU A 2 2.95 -6.60 -10.69
N ILE A 3 2.65 -5.47 -10.06
CA ILE A 3 1.28 -5.04 -9.75
C ILE A 3 1.16 -3.56 -10.11
N SER A 4 0.05 -3.19 -10.75
CA SER A 4 -0.22 -1.79 -11.06
C SER A 4 -1.71 -1.53 -11.05
N GLY A 5 -2.08 -0.27 -10.94
CA GLY A 5 -3.48 0.13 -10.97
C GLY A 5 -3.64 1.63 -10.91
N GLN A 6 -4.88 2.06 -10.87
CA GLN A 6 -5.28 3.45 -10.81
C GLN A 6 -6.45 3.62 -9.88
N HIS A 7 -6.53 4.82 -9.27
CA HIS A 7 -7.70 5.22 -8.52
C HIS A 7 -7.89 6.74 -8.68
N ARG A 8 -9.12 7.18 -8.93
CA ARG A 8 -9.44 8.60 -9.05
C ARG A 8 -10.08 9.10 -7.75
N PHE A 9 -9.52 10.16 -7.18
CA PHE A 9 -10.06 10.83 -5.99
C PHE A 9 -10.77 12.12 -6.39
N SER A 10 -11.87 12.41 -5.72
CA SER A 10 -12.62 13.66 -5.92
C SER A 10 -12.09 14.77 -5.01
N ALA A 11 -10.78 14.96 -5.01
CA ALA A 11 -10.09 15.96 -4.19
C ALA A 11 -8.84 16.45 -4.90
N PRO A 12 -8.37 17.67 -4.57
CA PRO A 12 -7.15 18.19 -5.19
C PRO A 12 -5.92 17.40 -4.77
N ARG A 13 -4.88 17.46 -5.60
CA ARG A 13 -3.64 16.70 -5.46
C ARG A 13 -2.97 16.88 -4.09
N GLU A 14 -2.95 18.08 -3.59
CA GLU A 14 -2.35 18.42 -2.29
C GLU A 14 -3.08 17.70 -1.15
N ARG A 15 -4.40 17.61 -1.23
CA ARG A 15 -5.20 16.93 -0.22
C ARG A 15 -4.97 15.43 -0.26
N VAL A 16 -4.92 14.86 -1.46
CA VAL A 16 -4.65 13.41 -1.64
C VAL A 16 -3.25 13.08 -1.14
N TRP A 17 -2.27 13.94 -1.43
CA TRP A 17 -0.90 13.78 -0.95
C TRP A 17 -0.85 13.71 0.58
N GLU A 18 -1.52 14.64 1.26
CA GLU A 18 -1.57 14.65 2.72
C GLU A 18 -2.15 13.36 3.29
N LEU A 19 -3.25 12.89 2.70
CA LEU A 19 -3.92 11.67 3.17
C LEU A 19 -3.04 10.43 2.99
N LEU A 20 -2.37 10.31 1.85
CA LEU A 20 -1.53 9.17 1.56
C LEU A 20 -0.33 9.05 2.50
N LEU A 21 0.10 10.16 3.09
CA LEU A 21 1.28 10.19 3.95
C LEU A 21 0.96 10.46 5.43
N ASP A 22 -0.31 10.51 5.80
CA ASP A 22 -0.73 10.73 7.18
C ASP A 22 -0.75 9.38 7.93
N PRO A 23 0.11 9.20 8.96
CA PRO A 23 0.15 7.93 9.69
C PRO A 23 -1.19 7.53 10.32
N LYS A 24 -1.99 8.49 10.76
CA LYS A 24 -3.29 8.22 11.38
C LYS A 24 -4.26 7.65 10.35
N ILE A 25 -4.24 8.20 9.15
CA ILE A 25 -5.07 7.72 8.05
C ILE A 25 -4.59 6.36 7.57
N LEU A 26 -3.28 6.17 7.48
CA LEU A 26 -2.69 4.87 7.11
C LEU A 26 -3.10 3.78 8.10
N GLN A 27 -3.08 4.08 9.40
CA GLN A 27 -3.50 3.14 10.44
C GLN A 27 -4.96 2.70 10.25
N GLN A 28 -5.82 3.64 9.86
CA GLN A 28 -7.24 3.36 9.67
C GLN A 28 -7.55 2.65 8.36
N CYS A 29 -6.78 2.93 7.31
CA CYS A 29 -7.12 2.49 5.95
C CYS A 29 -6.35 1.27 5.46
N LEU A 30 -5.19 0.94 6.04
CA LEU A 30 -4.48 -0.29 5.68
C LEU A 30 -5.27 -1.49 6.21
N PRO A 31 -5.77 -2.37 5.32
CA PRO A 31 -6.61 -3.49 5.76
C PRO A 31 -5.88 -4.40 6.74
N GLY A 32 -6.48 -4.63 7.90
CA GLY A 32 -5.91 -5.50 8.93
C GLY A 32 -4.72 -4.94 9.67
N ALA A 33 -4.38 -3.66 9.47
CA ALA A 33 -3.24 -3.05 10.16
C ALA A 33 -3.52 -2.84 11.64
N GLU A 34 -2.58 -3.28 12.48
CA GLU A 34 -2.60 -3.07 13.91
C GLU A 34 -1.28 -2.42 14.32
N ASP A 35 -1.34 -1.48 15.25
CA ASP A 35 -0.14 -0.87 15.86
C ASP A 35 0.84 -0.27 14.85
N LEU A 36 0.38 0.61 13.98
CA LEU A 36 1.27 1.34 13.08
C LEU A 36 2.17 2.26 13.90
N VAL A 37 3.47 2.02 13.86
CA VAL A 37 4.47 2.74 14.64
C VAL A 37 5.53 3.33 13.71
N GLU A 38 5.87 4.59 13.92
CA GLU A 38 6.98 5.22 13.23
C GLU A 38 8.28 4.78 13.91
N VAL A 39 9.17 4.13 13.16
CA VAL A 39 10.44 3.60 13.68
C VAL A 39 11.65 4.38 13.20
N GLY A 40 11.45 5.38 12.36
CA GLY A 40 12.48 6.26 11.84
C GLY A 40 11.84 7.31 10.95
N PRO A 41 12.60 8.26 10.38
CA PRO A 41 12.05 9.25 9.48
C PRO A 41 11.39 8.58 8.27
N GLU A 42 10.07 8.79 8.10
CA GLU A 42 9.31 8.23 6.98
C GLU A 42 9.35 6.69 6.93
N GLU A 43 9.54 6.03 8.08
CA GLU A 43 9.63 4.58 8.18
C GLU A 43 8.66 4.07 9.23
N TYR A 44 7.83 3.08 8.85
CA TYR A 44 6.74 2.59 9.67
C TYR A 44 6.74 1.08 9.74
N GLU A 45 6.32 0.56 10.90
CA GLU A 45 6.08 -0.87 11.10
C GLU A 45 4.66 -1.08 11.60
N ALA A 46 4.04 -2.19 11.17
CA ALA A 46 2.72 -2.56 11.62
C ALA A 46 2.54 -4.08 11.54
N ARG A 47 1.67 -4.62 12.40
CA ARG A 47 1.19 -5.98 12.22
C ARG A 47 -0.01 -5.94 11.28
N MET A 48 -0.02 -6.84 10.32
CA MET A 48 -1.07 -6.92 9.33
C MET A 48 -1.77 -8.26 9.44
N LYS A 49 -3.05 -8.25 9.76
CA LYS A 49 -3.87 -9.47 9.73
C LYS A 49 -4.50 -9.58 8.36
N ILE A 50 -4.07 -10.57 7.61
CA ILE A 50 -4.57 -10.81 6.26
C ILE A 50 -5.56 -11.96 6.29
N GLY A 51 -6.79 -11.71 5.84
CA GLY A 51 -7.87 -12.70 5.83
C GLY A 51 -8.12 -13.38 4.50
N VAL A 52 -7.33 -13.06 3.47
CA VAL A 52 -7.45 -13.69 2.15
C VAL A 52 -6.94 -15.13 2.25
N ALA A 53 -7.78 -16.10 1.87
CA ALA A 53 -7.59 -17.52 2.16
C ALA A 53 -6.19 -18.06 1.89
N ALA A 54 -5.64 -17.81 0.69
CA ALA A 54 -4.36 -18.37 0.27
C ALA A 54 -3.15 -17.74 0.98
N ILE A 55 -3.31 -16.54 1.51
CA ILE A 55 -2.23 -15.81 2.18
C ILE A 55 -2.60 -15.41 3.60
N ARG A 56 -3.60 -16.08 4.17
CA ARG A 56 -4.11 -15.78 5.51
C ARG A 56 -3.00 -15.89 6.55
N GLY A 57 -2.96 -14.93 7.45
CA GLY A 57 -2.02 -14.93 8.57
C GLY A 57 -1.75 -13.54 9.09
N THR A 58 -0.93 -13.49 10.14
CA THR A 58 -0.44 -12.24 10.70
C THR A 58 0.97 -11.99 10.20
N TYR A 59 1.17 -10.85 9.58
CA TYR A 59 2.46 -10.46 8.99
C TYR A 59 3.01 -9.24 9.69
N GLN A 60 4.33 -9.21 9.87
CA GLN A 60 5.04 -8.02 10.32
C GLN A 60 5.40 -7.22 9.08
N GLY A 61 4.79 -6.05 8.92
CA GLY A 61 5.01 -5.18 7.77
C GLY A 61 5.91 -4.01 8.10
N ARG A 62 6.70 -3.59 7.11
CA ARG A 62 7.55 -2.40 7.19
C ARG A 62 7.46 -1.64 5.88
N VAL A 63 7.32 -0.31 5.99
CA VAL A 63 7.25 0.59 4.84
C VAL A 63 8.21 1.75 5.07
N LYS A 64 9.01 2.06 4.07
CA LYS A 64 9.86 3.24 4.08
C LYS A 64 9.54 4.10 2.86
N ILE A 65 9.18 5.35 3.09
CA ILE A 65 8.87 6.31 2.03
C ILE A 65 10.15 7.01 1.62
N VAL A 66 10.45 6.98 0.32
CA VAL A 66 11.67 7.55 -0.25
C VAL A 66 11.33 8.36 -1.49
N GLU A 67 12.28 9.16 -1.96
CA GLU A 67 12.19 9.90 -3.22
C GLU A 67 10.87 10.69 -3.35
N LYS A 68 10.53 11.47 -2.32
CA LYS A 68 9.33 12.31 -2.36
C LYS A 68 9.53 13.51 -3.26
N ASP A 69 8.59 13.70 -4.18
CA ASP A 69 8.48 14.88 -5.05
C ASP A 69 7.06 15.42 -4.85
N GLN A 70 6.86 16.18 -3.79
CA GLN A 70 5.56 16.69 -3.38
C GLN A 70 5.02 17.75 -4.35
N PRO A 71 3.77 17.67 -4.78
CA PRO A 71 2.75 16.65 -4.52
C PRO A 71 2.58 15.65 -5.68
N ASN A 72 3.65 15.37 -6.43
CA ASN A 72 3.60 14.62 -7.69
C ASN A 72 3.78 13.13 -7.54
N SER A 73 4.79 12.71 -6.78
CA SER A 73 5.11 11.29 -6.68
C SER A 73 5.97 10.98 -5.47
N TYR A 74 5.99 9.70 -5.10
CA TYR A 74 6.95 9.16 -4.15
C TYR A 74 7.15 7.66 -4.41
N ARG A 75 8.23 7.13 -3.88
CA ARG A 75 8.49 5.70 -3.87
C ARG A 75 8.40 5.17 -2.45
N MET A 76 8.07 3.89 -2.33
CA MET A 76 8.12 3.23 -1.03
C MET A 76 8.74 1.85 -1.19
N ALA A 77 9.56 1.48 -0.20
CA ALA A 77 10.07 0.13 -0.05
C ALA A 77 9.20 -0.58 0.97
N VAL A 78 8.77 -1.79 0.65
CA VAL A 78 7.85 -2.57 1.48
C VAL A 78 8.45 -3.92 1.81
N GLU A 79 8.24 -4.37 3.04
CA GLU A 79 8.64 -5.70 3.48
C GLU A 79 7.52 -6.28 4.35
N GLY A 80 7.32 -7.59 4.23
CA GLY A 80 6.38 -8.31 5.09
C GLY A 80 6.91 -9.69 5.42
N LYS A 81 6.77 -10.11 6.68
CA LYS A 81 7.18 -11.43 7.16
C LYS A 81 6.06 -12.08 7.92
N GLY A 82 5.83 -13.35 7.68
CA GLY A 82 4.82 -14.11 8.39
C GLY A 82 5.03 -15.60 8.27
N PRO A 83 4.10 -16.40 8.82
CA PRO A 83 4.24 -17.86 8.83
C PRO A 83 4.35 -18.48 7.45
N ALA A 84 3.74 -17.86 6.44
CA ALA A 84 3.74 -18.38 5.08
C ALA A 84 4.90 -17.89 4.23
N GLY A 85 5.75 -16.99 4.74
CA GLY A 85 6.92 -16.53 4.00
C GLY A 85 7.17 -15.04 4.12
N GLN A 86 7.89 -14.51 3.14
CA GLN A 86 8.30 -13.11 3.10
C GLN A 86 7.94 -12.47 1.76
N ILE A 87 7.63 -11.18 1.82
CA ILE A 87 7.45 -10.35 0.63
C ILE A 87 8.38 -9.14 0.80
N SER A 88 9.08 -8.78 -0.27
CA SER A 88 9.83 -7.54 -0.32
C SER A 88 9.64 -6.91 -1.69
N GLY A 89 9.59 -5.59 -1.74
CA GLY A 89 9.37 -4.92 -3.01
C GLY A 89 9.43 -3.42 -2.90
N ASP A 90 9.18 -2.78 -4.03
CA ASP A 90 9.09 -1.34 -4.10
C ASP A 90 7.89 -0.96 -4.96
N ALA A 91 7.39 0.24 -4.74
CA ALA A 91 6.27 0.78 -5.50
C ALA A 91 6.48 2.26 -5.74
N LYS A 92 5.99 2.73 -6.87
CA LYS A 92 5.96 4.16 -7.19
C LYS A 92 4.51 4.60 -7.29
N ILE A 93 4.21 5.71 -6.63
CA ILE A 93 2.89 6.32 -6.60
C ILE A 93 2.99 7.68 -7.30
N ASN A 94 2.17 7.90 -8.32
CA ASN A 94 2.11 9.16 -9.05
C ASN A 94 0.72 9.78 -8.91
N LEU A 95 0.69 11.07 -8.63
CA LEU A 95 -0.54 11.85 -8.51
C LEU A 95 -0.61 12.85 -9.66
N ALA A 96 -1.61 12.71 -10.50
CA ALA A 96 -1.84 13.63 -11.62
C ALA A 96 -3.17 14.37 -11.43
N GLU A 97 -3.19 15.65 -11.79
CA GLU A 97 -4.43 16.40 -11.79
C GLU A 97 -5.37 15.85 -12.85
N ASP A 98 -6.64 15.71 -12.51
CA ASP A 98 -7.67 15.22 -13.40
C ASP A 98 -8.94 16.03 -13.17
N GLY A 99 -9.04 17.16 -13.88
CA GLY A 99 -10.09 18.14 -13.61
C GLY A 99 -9.94 18.71 -12.22
N GLU A 100 -10.99 18.62 -11.41
CA GLU A 100 -10.97 19.03 -10.00
C GLU A 100 -10.50 17.92 -9.06
N GLY A 101 -10.27 16.74 -9.62
CA GLY A 101 -9.83 15.58 -8.87
C GLY A 101 -8.38 15.23 -9.11
N THR A 102 -8.00 14.04 -8.65
CA THR A 102 -6.65 13.52 -8.76
C THR A 102 -6.70 12.07 -9.22
N LEU A 103 -5.93 11.77 -10.26
CA LEU A 103 -5.73 10.39 -10.68
C LEU A 103 -4.44 9.88 -10.05
N VAL A 104 -4.56 8.83 -9.23
CA VAL A 104 -3.41 8.17 -8.63
C VAL A 104 -3.10 6.93 -9.45
N ASN A 105 -1.88 6.89 -10.02
CA ASN A 105 -1.35 5.73 -10.70
C ASN A 105 -0.29 5.10 -9.81
N TRP A 106 -0.36 3.80 -9.64
CA TRP A 106 0.62 3.09 -8.82
C TRP A 106 1.13 1.86 -9.54
N ALA A 107 2.42 1.59 -9.36
CA ALA A 107 3.07 0.40 -9.92
C ALA A 107 4.12 -0.09 -8.95
N GLY A 108 4.17 -1.40 -8.77
CA GLY A 108 5.13 -2.00 -7.86
C GLY A 108 5.63 -3.34 -8.36
N ASN A 109 6.74 -3.76 -7.77
CA ASN A 109 7.36 -5.04 -8.06
C ASN A 109 7.70 -5.71 -6.73
N ALA A 110 7.29 -6.95 -6.58
CA ALA A 110 7.46 -7.69 -5.33
C ALA A 110 8.16 -9.02 -5.56
N ASN A 111 9.06 -9.35 -4.63
CA ASN A 111 9.69 -10.66 -4.54
C ASN A 111 9.03 -11.42 -3.40
N VAL A 112 8.63 -12.65 -3.66
CA VAL A 112 7.91 -13.49 -2.71
C VAL A 112 8.76 -14.72 -2.41
N ARG A 113 8.89 -15.06 -1.12
CA ARG A 113 9.68 -16.21 -0.65
C ARG A 113 8.85 -17.08 0.28
N GLY A 114 9.30 -18.35 0.42
CA GLY A 114 8.65 -19.32 1.29
C GLY A 114 7.41 -19.93 0.66
N THR A 115 6.49 -20.40 1.48
CA THR A 115 5.24 -21.01 1.03
C THR A 115 4.41 -20.06 0.15
N LEU A 116 4.48 -18.75 0.43
CA LEU A 116 3.81 -17.75 -0.39
C LEU A 116 4.22 -17.81 -1.85
N ALA A 117 5.49 -18.12 -2.14
CA ALA A 117 5.98 -18.21 -3.51
C ALA A 117 5.31 -19.34 -4.30
N ARG A 118 4.84 -20.38 -3.62
CA ARG A 118 4.17 -21.53 -4.24
C ARG A 118 2.72 -21.24 -4.64
N VAL A 119 2.14 -20.20 -4.04
CA VAL A 119 0.76 -19.82 -4.34
C VAL A 119 0.63 -19.33 -5.78
N GLY A 120 1.65 -18.65 -6.28
CA GLY A 120 1.70 -18.17 -7.66
C GLY A 120 0.97 -16.87 -7.91
N GLY A 121 1.28 -16.25 -9.05
CA GLY A 121 0.73 -14.95 -9.42
C GLY A 121 -0.77 -14.94 -9.66
N ARG A 122 -1.35 -16.07 -10.08
CA ARG A 122 -2.81 -16.15 -10.30
C ARG A 122 -3.61 -15.91 -9.03
N VAL A 123 -3.04 -16.22 -7.88
CA VAL A 123 -3.68 -16.00 -6.58
C VAL A 123 -3.16 -14.72 -5.93
N MET A 124 -1.85 -14.48 -6.00
CA MET A 124 -1.22 -13.34 -5.34
C MET A 124 -1.64 -11.99 -5.94
N GLN A 125 -1.72 -11.90 -7.27
CA GLN A 125 -2.08 -10.64 -7.91
C GLN A 125 -3.49 -10.16 -7.59
N PRO A 126 -4.54 -11.00 -7.71
CA PRO A 126 -5.88 -10.58 -7.30
C PRO A 126 -5.97 -10.22 -5.83
N ALA A 127 -5.27 -10.97 -4.95
CA ALA A 127 -5.26 -10.69 -3.53
C ALA A 127 -4.63 -9.32 -3.22
N ALA A 128 -3.50 -9.03 -3.84
CA ALA A 128 -2.82 -7.74 -3.67
C ALA A 128 -3.67 -6.59 -4.19
N LYS A 129 -4.29 -6.75 -5.35
CA LYS A 129 -5.17 -5.72 -5.92
C LYS A 129 -6.38 -5.46 -5.03
N MET A 130 -6.94 -6.50 -4.42
CA MET A 130 -8.06 -6.36 -3.49
C MET A 130 -7.66 -5.56 -2.25
N ILE A 131 -6.49 -5.83 -1.69
CA ILE A 131 -5.97 -5.12 -0.51
C ILE A 131 -5.74 -3.64 -0.86
N VAL A 132 -5.09 -3.37 -1.99
CA VAL A 132 -4.83 -2.00 -2.45
C VAL A 132 -6.15 -1.28 -2.75
N GLY A 133 -7.12 -1.97 -3.36
CA GLY A 133 -8.44 -1.41 -3.62
C GLY A 133 -9.18 -1.01 -2.36
N GLN A 134 -9.14 -1.84 -1.34
CA GLN A 134 -9.74 -1.53 -0.03
C GLN A 134 -9.07 -0.31 0.60
N PHE A 135 -7.75 -0.20 0.48
CA PHE A 135 -7.00 0.93 0.97
C PHE A 135 -7.45 2.23 0.31
N PHE A 136 -7.50 2.27 -1.02
CA PHE A 136 -7.93 3.46 -1.74
C PHE A 136 -9.39 3.80 -1.52
N ASN A 137 -10.27 2.82 -1.40
CA ASN A 137 -11.69 3.06 -1.10
C ASN A 137 -11.85 3.70 0.29
N CYS A 138 -11.06 3.25 1.26
CA CYS A 138 -11.05 3.85 2.59
C CYS A 138 -10.59 5.32 2.54
N LEU A 139 -9.51 5.59 1.80
CA LEU A 139 -9.00 6.95 1.61
C LEU A 139 -10.03 7.85 0.95
N GLU A 140 -10.77 7.33 -0.05
CA GLU A 140 -11.81 8.09 -0.74
C GLU A 140 -12.86 8.62 0.24
N GLN A 141 -13.22 7.83 1.24
CA GLN A 141 -14.17 8.25 2.27
C GLN A 141 -13.60 9.35 3.16
N LYS A 142 -12.28 9.45 3.27
CA LYS A 142 -11.63 10.47 4.10
C LYS A 142 -11.49 11.82 3.41
N VAL A 143 -11.57 11.87 2.07
CA VAL A 143 -11.46 13.13 1.32
C VAL A 143 -12.78 13.87 1.25
N SER A 144 -13.89 13.20 1.49
CA SER A 144 -15.23 13.80 1.42
C SER A 144 -15.68 14.42 2.74
#